data_6f21310ffe38eecfc2c97db68907bc3d
#
_entry.id   6f21310ffe38eecfc2c97db68907bc3d
#
_cell.length_a   1.000
_cell.length_b   1.000
_cell.length_c   1.000
_cell.angle_alpha   90.00
_cell.angle_beta   90.00
_cell.angle_gamma   90.00
#
_symmetry.space_group_name_H-M   'P 1'
#
loop_
_entity.id
_entity.type
_entity.pdbx_description
1 polymer ?
#
loop_
_entity_poly.entity_id
_entity_poly.type
_entity_poly.pdbx_seq_one_letter_code
_entity_poly.pdbx_strand_id
1 'polypeptide(L)'
;VPTIFIENDVIAKSTTEQLDELAKNTVSLTEKFINDKLKANSNDVLRCNEIQIDCDWMASSKDRYFTFLKAIKKYSDKQISCTVRLYPYKFTKEMGVPPVDRAMLLCYNLLNPKNHSEKNTILDLEELKKYVQTDNNYPLPLDIGLPAYSSCYMFVNGKFDEVRHAVPENLEEITVEKTGKLWYTVERDTSFKYDYYKGGQQIKIERVSAKLLLDATKMIVDNVVLDETLLSEAAEKA
;
A
#
# COMPACT_ATOMS: atom_id res chain seq x y z
N VAL A 1 -0.98 -13.97 -5.52
CA VAL A 1 0.46 -13.70 -5.28
C VAL A 1 0.65 -13.55 -3.78
N PRO A 2 1.52 -14.35 -3.11
CA PRO A 2 1.92 -14.09 -1.73
C PRO A 2 2.78 -12.83 -1.67
N THR A 3 2.41 -11.93 -0.76
CA THR A 3 3.13 -10.68 -0.52
C THR A 3 3.74 -10.72 0.87
N ILE A 4 5.05 -10.52 0.94
CA ILE A 4 5.82 -10.55 2.18
C ILE A 4 6.28 -9.14 2.52
N PHE A 5 5.78 -8.61 3.63
CA PHE A 5 6.23 -7.32 4.15
C PHE A 5 7.53 -7.47 4.93
N ILE A 6 8.52 -6.64 4.59
CA ILE A 6 9.80 -6.55 5.29
C ILE A 6 9.98 -5.09 5.74
N GLU A 7 10.11 -4.91 7.03
CA GLU A 7 10.38 -3.57 7.58
C GLU A 7 11.70 -3.00 7.06
N ASN A 8 11.71 -1.75 6.64
CA ASN A 8 12.91 -1.08 6.15
C ASN A 8 14.05 -1.08 7.17
N ASP A 9 13.74 -1.03 8.46
CA ASP A 9 14.71 -1.09 9.55
C ASP A 9 15.50 -2.42 9.59
N VAL A 10 14.84 -3.54 9.26
CA VAL A 10 15.49 -4.85 9.13
C VAL A 10 16.50 -4.80 8.00
N ILE A 11 16.10 -4.29 6.84
CA ILE A 11 17.01 -4.14 5.68
C ILE A 11 18.18 -3.21 6.02
N ALA A 12 17.88 -2.05 6.59
CA ALA A 12 18.89 -1.01 6.87
C ALA A 12 19.95 -1.42 7.89
N LYS A 13 19.61 -2.29 8.85
CA LYS A 13 20.50 -2.71 9.94
C LYS A 13 21.23 -4.04 9.69
N SER A 14 20.81 -4.82 8.68
CA SER A 14 21.38 -6.14 8.40
C SER A 14 22.70 -6.07 7.62
N THR A 15 23.60 -7.01 7.88
CA THR A 15 24.80 -7.24 7.05
C THR A 15 24.42 -7.97 5.76
N THR A 16 25.34 -8.07 4.81
CA THR A 16 25.11 -8.79 3.55
C THR A 16 24.82 -10.27 3.79
N GLU A 17 25.50 -10.90 4.73
CA GLU A 17 25.32 -12.30 5.13
C GLU A 17 23.93 -12.51 5.76
N GLN A 18 23.50 -11.59 6.62
CA GLN A 18 22.16 -11.62 7.24
C GLN A 18 21.06 -11.41 6.19
N LEU A 19 21.28 -10.56 5.18
CA LEU A 19 20.33 -10.38 4.09
C LEU A 19 20.23 -11.62 3.20
N ASP A 20 21.33 -12.33 2.93
CA ASP A 20 21.30 -13.59 2.17
C ASP A 20 20.56 -14.69 2.96
N GLU A 21 20.81 -14.82 4.27
CA GLU A 21 20.09 -15.75 5.13
C GLU A 21 18.59 -15.40 5.24
N LEU A 22 18.26 -14.12 5.42
CA LEU A 22 16.89 -13.64 5.45
C LEU A 22 16.16 -13.99 4.13
N ALA A 23 16.80 -13.76 2.99
CA ALA A 23 16.23 -14.08 1.68
C ALA A 23 15.96 -15.59 1.54
N LYS A 24 16.91 -16.44 1.91
CA LYS A 24 16.76 -17.90 1.91
C LYS A 24 15.60 -18.35 2.78
N ASN A 25 15.48 -17.82 3.99
CA ASN A 25 14.41 -18.15 4.93
C ASN A 25 13.07 -17.65 4.43
N THR A 26 13.00 -16.45 3.87
CA THR A 26 11.78 -15.87 3.28
C THR A 26 11.24 -16.76 2.17
N VAL A 27 12.08 -17.17 1.21
CA VAL A 27 11.66 -18.05 0.11
C VAL A 27 11.20 -19.40 0.65
N SER A 28 11.98 -20.04 1.51
CA SER A 28 11.65 -21.37 2.07
C SER A 28 10.33 -21.38 2.83
N LEU A 29 10.08 -20.38 3.66
CA LEU A 29 8.81 -20.25 4.42
C LEU A 29 7.63 -19.96 3.49
N THR A 30 7.83 -19.11 2.48
CA THR A 30 6.79 -18.78 1.51
C THR A 30 6.39 -20.00 0.69
N GLU A 31 7.36 -20.78 0.21
CA GLU A 31 7.10 -22.00 -0.55
C GLU A 31 6.39 -23.05 0.30
N LYS A 32 6.80 -23.22 1.56
CA LYS A 32 6.11 -24.09 2.50
C LYS A 32 4.65 -23.66 2.68
N PHE A 33 4.41 -22.37 2.91
CA PHE A 33 3.05 -21.83 3.06
C PHE A 33 2.20 -22.06 1.80
N ILE A 34 2.75 -21.82 0.60
CA ILE A 34 2.08 -22.07 -0.68
C ILE A 34 1.69 -23.55 -0.78
N ASN A 35 2.65 -24.45 -0.53
CA ASN A 35 2.42 -25.90 -0.62
C ASN A 35 1.37 -26.39 0.38
N ASP A 36 1.37 -25.86 1.61
CA ASP A 36 0.38 -26.22 2.63
C ASP A 36 -1.03 -25.74 2.23
N LYS A 37 -1.15 -24.53 1.64
CA LYS A 37 -2.43 -24.01 1.12
C LYS A 37 -2.92 -24.77 -0.11
N LEU A 38 -2.03 -25.16 -1.01
CA LEU A 38 -2.38 -25.97 -2.19
C LEU A 38 -2.88 -27.35 -1.79
N LYS A 39 -2.27 -27.98 -0.80
CA LYS A 39 -2.73 -29.29 -0.26
C LYS A 39 -4.10 -29.21 0.41
N ALA A 40 -4.39 -28.09 1.08
CA ALA A 40 -5.67 -27.89 1.76
C ALA A 40 -6.85 -27.66 0.79
N ASN A 41 -6.59 -27.21 -0.44
CA ASN A 41 -7.58 -26.89 -1.47
C ASN A 41 -7.49 -27.90 -2.63
N SER A 42 -7.86 -29.14 -2.39
CA SER A 42 -7.70 -30.27 -3.33
C SER A 42 -8.47 -30.16 -4.66
N ASN A 43 -9.31 -29.15 -4.86
CA ASN A 43 -10.13 -28.98 -6.06
C ASN A 43 -9.67 -27.86 -7.02
N ASP A 44 -8.71 -27.03 -6.65
CA ASP A 44 -8.20 -25.96 -7.51
C ASP A 44 -6.70 -26.10 -7.73
N VAL A 45 -6.29 -26.15 -9.00
CA VAL A 45 -4.88 -26.06 -9.38
C VAL A 45 -4.46 -24.59 -9.25
N LEU A 46 -4.35 -24.09 -8.02
CA LEU A 46 -3.78 -22.80 -7.73
C LEU A 46 -2.28 -22.85 -8.09
N ARG A 47 -1.92 -22.24 -9.20
CA ARG A 47 -0.50 -22.05 -9.57
C ARG A 47 -0.04 -20.74 -8.97
N CYS A 48 0.92 -20.80 -8.08
CA CYS A 48 1.60 -19.61 -7.55
C CYS A 48 2.97 -19.48 -8.22
N ASN A 49 3.07 -18.67 -9.23
CA ASN A 49 4.29 -18.49 -10.03
C ASN A 49 5.06 -17.21 -9.66
N GLU A 50 4.59 -16.44 -8.68
CA GLU A 50 5.14 -15.15 -8.31
C GLU A 50 5.21 -15.01 -6.79
N ILE A 51 6.27 -14.34 -6.31
CA ILE A 51 6.43 -13.88 -4.92
C ILE A 51 6.63 -12.36 -4.96
N GLN A 52 5.83 -11.63 -4.19
CA GLN A 52 5.94 -10.18 -4.08
C GLN A 52 6.59 -9.79 -2.74
N ILE A 53 7.56 -8.88 -2.81
CA ILE A 53 8.20 -8.28 -1.63
C ILE A 53 7.68 -6.86 -1.44
N ASP A 54 7.15 -6.58 -0.26
CA ASP A 54 6.70 -5.26 0.14
C ASP A 54 7.69 -4.67 1.15
N CYS A 55 8.30 -3.53 0.80
CA CYS A 55 9.23 -2.82 1.67
C CYS A 55 9.23 -1.33 1.33
N ASP A 56 9.08 -0.49 2.35
CA ASP A 56 9.18 0.96 2.22
C ASP A 56 10.66 1.40 2.32
N TRP A 57 11.48 1.03 1.32
CA TRP A 57 12.90 1.40 1.33
C TRP A 57 13.12 2.90 1.17
N MET A 58 14.24 3.37 1.68
CA MET A 58 14.71 4.75 1.56
C MET A 58 15.99 4.82 0.72
N ALA A 59 16.39 6.02 0.28
CA ALA A 59 17.64 6.21 -0.44
C ALA A 59 18.86 5.64 0.32
N SER A 60 18.85 5.74 1.65
CA SER A 60 19.92 5.23 2.53
C SER A 60 19.96 3.70 2.66
N SER A 61 18.86 3.00 2.45
CA SER A 61 18.76 1.53 2.54
C SER A 61 18.68 0.85 1.18
N LYS A 62 18.60 1.62 0.09
CA LYS A 62 18.41 1.14 -1.29
C LYS A 62 19.35 0.01 -1.67
N ASP A 63 20.64 0.18 -1.51
CA ASP A 63 21.63 -0.80 -1.96
C ASP A 63 21.51 -2.13 -1.21
N ARG A 64 21.18 -2.08 0.10
CA ARG A 64 20.90 -3.27 0.90
C ARG A 64 19.61 -3.95 0.50
N TYR A 65 18.56 -3.17 0.24
CA TYR A 65 17.30 -3.71 -0.27
C TYR A 65 17.48 -4.41 -1.62
N PHE A 66 18.24 -3.80 -2.53
CA PHE A 66 18.53 -4.41 -3.83
C PHE A 66 19.42 -5.66 -3.72
N THR A 67 20.32 -5.69 -2.74
CA THR A 67 21.10 -6.90 -2.40
C THR A 67 20.18 -8.02 -1.92
N PHE A 68 19.23 -7.71 -1.03
CA PHE A 68 18.22 -8.65 -0.56
C PHE A 68 17.34 -9.18 -1.70
N LEU A 69 16.83 -8.32 -2.60
CA LEU A 69 16.03 -8.73 -3.76
C LEU A 69 16.80 -9.66 -4.71
N LYS A 70 18.08 -9.37 -4.96
CA LYS A 70 18.95 -10.28 -5.74
C LYS A 70 19.12 -11.64 -5.07
N ALA A 71 19.23 -11.66 -3.74
CA ALA A 71 19.29 -12.89 -2.98
C ALA A 71 17.96 -13.68 -3.02
N ILE A 72 16.80 -13.02 -2.96
CA ILE A 72 15.49 -13.66 -3.19
C ILE A 72 15.47 -14.37 -4.56
N LYS A 73 15.86 -13.68 -5.63
CA LYS A 73 15.93 -14.27 -6.99
C LYS A 73 16.91 -15.45 -7.09
N LYS A 74 17.96 -15.49 -6.30
CA LYS A 74 18.91 -16.60 -6.25
C LYS A 74 18.28 -17.88 -5.66
N TYR A 75 17.36 -17.73 -4.71
CA TYR A 75 16.77 -18.84 -3.97
C TYR A 75 15.39 -19.28 -4.48
N SER A 76 14.77 -18.53 -5.39
CA SER A 76 13.45 -18.84 -5.95
C SER A 76 13.52 -18.98 -7.46
N ASP A 77 12.80 -19.96 -8.02
CA ASP A 77 12.55 -20.13 -9.46
C ASP A 77 11.31 -19.37 -9.94
N LYS A 78 10.61 -18.70 -9.03
CA LYS A 78 9.41 -17.91 -9.32
C LYS A 78 9.75 -16.51 -9.80
N GLN A 79 8.79 -15.89 -10.47
CA GLN A 79 8.85 -14.46 -10.78
C GLN A 79 8.88 -13.67 -9.45
N ILE A 80 9.76 -12.70 -9.38
CA ILE A 80 9.86 -11.83 -8.21
C ILE A 80 9.35 -10.45 -8.57
N SER A 81 8.39 -9.98 -7.80
CA SER A 81 7.91 -8.60 -7.87
C SER A 81 8.15 -7.86 -6.56
N CYS A 82 8.03 -6.55 -6.59
CA CYS A 82 8.03 -5.74 -5.37
C CYS A 82 7.04 -4.59 -5.47
N THR A 83 6.65 -4.07 -4.31
CA THR A 83 5.89 -2.82 -4.25
C THR A 83 6.81 -1.63 -4.50
N VAL A 84 6.29 -0.60 -5.15
CA VAL A 84 6.97 0.68 -5.39
C VAL A 84 6.03 1.80 -5.00
N ARG A 85 6.47 2.69 -4.11
CA ARG A 85 5.71 3.89 -3.78
C ARG A 85 5.88 4.96 -4.85
N LEU A 86 5.01 5.96 -4.87
CA LEU A 86 5.03 7.05 -5.84
C LEU A 86 6.33 7.88 -5.82
N TYR A 87 6.97 8.05 -4.64
CA TYR A 87 8.24 8.77 -4.57
C TYR A 87 9.38 8.03 -5.29
N PRO A 88 9.68 6.75 -5.00
CA PRO A 88 10.61 5.95 -5.79
C PRO A 88 10.27 5.86 -7.29
N TYR A 89 9.00 5.79 -7.64
CA TYR A 89 8.55 5.81 -9.02
C TYR A 89 8.97 7.09 -9.74
N LYS A 90 8.72 8.25 -9.14
CA LYS A 90 9.05 9.56 -9.74
C LYS A 90 10.54 9.86 -9.75
N PHE A 91 11.25 9.52 -8.68
CA PHE A 91 12.65 9.90 -8.46
C PHE A 91 13.61 8.71 -8.63
N THR A 92 13.53 8.03 -9.77
CA THR A 92 14.33 6.83 -10.08
C THR A 92 15.84 7.06 -10.02
N LYS A 93 16.31 8.27 -10.34
CA LYS A 93 17.74 8.61 -10.25
C LYS A 93 18.28 8.53 -8.82
N GLU A 94 17.46 8.92 -7.86
CA GLU A 94 17.81 8.88 -6.43
C GLU A 94 17.52 7.51 -5.83
N MET A 95 16.31 7.02 -6.05
CA MET A 95 15.78 5.83 -5.41
C MET A 95 16.20 4.51 -6.09
N GLY A 96 16.69 4.59 -7.32
CA GLY A 96 17.02 3.42 -8.14
C GLY A 96 15.78 2.66 -8.62
N VAL A 97 16.05 1.60 -9.39
CA VAL A 97 15.03 0.66 -9.88
C VAL A 97 15.31 -0.70 -9.25
N PRO A 98 14.36 -1.31 -8.55
CA PRO A 98 14.55 -2.63 -7.92
C PRO A 98 14.91 -3.70 -8.94
N PRO A 99 15.86 -4.62 -8.64
CA PRO A 99 16.30 -5.68 -9.55
C PRO A 99 15.32 -6.87 -9.54
N VAL A 100 14.06 -6.63 -9.89
CA VAL A 100 12.96 -7.60 -9.93
C VAL A 100 12.37 -7.71 -11.33
N ASP A 101 11.41 -8.62 -11.53
CA ASP A 101 10.84 -8.88 -12.85
C ASP A 101 9.70 -7.91 -13.20
N ARG A 102 8.95 -7.44 -12.17
CA ARG A 102 7.88 -6.46 -12.28
C ARG A 102 7.67 -5.73 -10.96
N ALA A 103 6.86 -4.68 -10.95
CA ALA A 103 6.56 -3.96 -9.73
C ALA A 103 5.07 -3.59 -9.63
N MET A 104 4.58 -3.42 -8.40
CA MET A 104 3.26 -2.89 -8.11
C MET A 104 3.40 -1.44 -7.61
N LEU A 105 2.93 -0.49 -8.40
CA LEU A 105 2.90 0.91 -8.03
C LEU A 105 1.76 1.18 -7.04
N LEU A 106 2.10 1.54 -5.80
CA LEU A 106 1.12 1.83 -4.75
C LEU A 106 0.64 3.29 -4.86
N CYS A 107 -0.59 3.49 -5.35
CA CYS A 107 -1.18 4.80 -5.58
C CYS A 107 -2.12 5.22 -4.43
N TYR A 108 -1.68 5.04 -3.19
CA TYR A 108 -2.44 5.39 -1.98
C TYR A 108 -1.53 5.76 -0.81
N ASN A 109 -2.12 6.22 0.31
CA ASN A 109 -1.40 6.77 1.48
C ASN A 109 -0.48 7.93 1.06
N LEU A 110 -1.05 8.89 0.33
CA LEU A 110 -0.31 9.96 -0.33
C LEU A 110 0.15 11.05 0.62
N LEU A 111 -0.57 11.24 1.73
CA LEU A 111 -0.30 12.28 2.72
C LEU A 111 -0.20 11.68 4.12
N ASN A 112 0.44 12.41 5.03
CA ASN A 112 0.52 12.01 6.42
C ASN A 112 -0.84 12.24 7.12
N PRO A 113 -1.53 11.19 7.60
CA PRO A 113 -2.83 11.31 8.24
C PRO A 113 -2.79 12.03 9.60
N LYS A 114 -1.60 12.16 10.20
CA LYS A 114 -1.42 12.89 11.47
C LYS A 114 -1.56 14.40 11.33
N ASN A 115 -1.52 14.91 10.09
CA ASN A 115 -1.70 16.33 9.82
C ASN A 115 -3.20 16.68 9.83
N HIS A 116 -3.55 17.70 10.61
CA HIS A 116 -4.90 18.24 10.60
C HIS A 116 -5.17 18.98 9.28
N SER A 117 -5.88 18.35 8.36
CA SER A 117 -6.18 18.89 7.02
C SER A 117 -7.52 18.40 6.48
N GLU A 118 -8.10 19.12 5.54
CA GLU A 118 -9.34 18.76 4.81
C GLU A 118 -9.10 17.80 3.63
N LYS A 119 -7.85 17.39 3.39
CA LYS A 119 -7.52 16.45 2.30
C LYS A 119 -7.72 15.01 2.75
N ASN A 120 -8.16 14.18 1.82
CA ASN A 120 -8.15 12.73 1.99
C ASN A 120 -6.72 12.21 1.86
N THR A 121 -6.16 11.70 2.96
CA THR A 121 -4.75 11.28 2.98
C THR A 121 -4.53 9.91 2.34
N ILE A 122 -5.59 9.12 2.20
CA ILE A 122 -5.54 7.84 1.52
C ILE A 122 -5.37 8.07 0.01
N LEU A 123 -6.25 8.89 -0.58
CA LEU A 123 -6.24 9.17 -2.02
C LEU A 123 -6.77 10.60 -2.29
N ASP A 124 -5.88 11.45 -2.81
CA ASP A 124 -6.19 12.81 -3.27
C ASP A 124 -5.65 12.96 -4.70
N LEU A 125 -6.50 13.36 -5.65
CA LEU A 125 -6.14 13.41 -7.06
C LEU A 125 -5.07 14.46 -7.37
N GLU A 126 -5.09 15.59 -6.69
CA GLU A 126 -4.07 16.64 -6.87
C GLU A 126 -2.70 16.19 -6.35
N GLU A 127 -2.67 15.42 -5.27
CA GLU A 127 -1.43 14.83 -4.78
C GLU A 127 -0.95 13.70 -5.71
N LEU A 128 -1.83 12.80 -6.15
CA LEU A 128 -1.51 11.73 -7.10
C LEU A 128 -0.92 12.29 -8.40
N LYS A 129 -1.54 13.33 -8.95
CA LYS A 129 -1.12 14.03 -10.15
C LYS A 129 0.34 14.46 -10.12
N LYS A 130 0.81 14.94 -8.97
CA LYS A 130 2.20 15.40 -8.80
C LYS A 130 3.24 14.30 -9.07
N TYR A 131 2.85 13.04 -8.92
CA TYR A 131 3.74 11.89 -9.10
C TYR A 131 3.58 11.21 -10.45
N VAL A 132 2.34 11.05 -10.94
CA VAL A 132 2.08 10.28 -12.16
C VAL A 132 2.24 11.11 -13.45
N GLN A 133 2.00 12.42 -13.40
CA GLN A 133 2.28 13.31 -14.54
C GLN A 133 3.79 13.61 -14.62
N THR A 134 4.53 12.69 -15.17
CA THR A 134 5.99 12.82 -15.39
C THR A 134 6.33 12.21 -16.75
N ASP A 135 7.42 12.67 -17.38
CA ASP A 135 7.96 12.03 -18.57
C ASP A 135 8.74 10.74 -18.25
N ASN A 136 8.42 10.11 -17.13
CA ASN A 136 9.18 9.01 -16.57
C ASN A 136 8.64 7.67 -17.12
N ASN A 137 9.36 7.07 -18.05
CA ASN A 137 9.11 5.68 -18.42
C ASN A 137 9.81 4.78 -17.39
N TYR A 138 9.05 4.22 -16.45
CA TYR A 138 9.59 3.35 -15.41
C TYR A 138 10.12 2.05 -16.06
N PRO A 139 11.36 1.62 -15.76
CA PRO A 139 12.00 0.53 -16.52
C PRO A 139 11.49 -0.89 -16.23
N LEU A 140 10.47 -1.04 -15.37
CA LEU A 140 9.85 -2.33 -15.06
C LEU A 140 8.39 -2.33 -15.50
N PRO A 141 7.83 -3.48 -15.89
CA PRO A 141 6.39 -3.66 -16.01
C PRO A 141 5.69 -3.31 -14.71
N LEU A 142 4.60 -2.52 -14.77
CA LEU A 142 3.89 -2.01 -13.60
C LEU A 142 2.47 -2.55 -13.51
N ASP A 143 2.14 -3.08 -12.33
CA ASP A 143 0.77 -3.19 -11.85
C ASP A 143 0.41 -1.97 -11.01
N ILE A 144 -0.90 -1.71 -10.80
CA ILE A 144 -1.38 -0.60 -9.99
C ILE A 144 -2.09 -1.11 -8.76
N GLY A 145 -1.66 -0.65 -7.58
CA GLY A 145 -2.37 -0.83 -6.32
C GLY A 145 -3.21 0.40 -5.98
N LEU A 146 -4.53 0.23 -5.90
CA LEU A 146 -5.48 1.26 -5.48
C LEU A 146 -6.12 0.91 -4.13
N PRO A 147 -6.49 1.91 -3.30
CA PRO A 147 -7.05 1.66 -1.98
C PRO A 147 -8.53 1.27 -2.07
N ALA A 148 -8.91 0.19 -1.38
CA ALA A 148 -10.30 -0.25 -1.25
C ALA A 148 -10.74 -0.24 0.23
N TYR A 149 -10.30 0.75 1.01
CA TYR A 149 -10.58 0.85 2.44
C TYR A 149 -10.94 2.28 2.86
N SER A 150 -11.45 2.40 4.08
CA SER A 150 -11.71 3.66 4.75
C SER A 150 -10.90 3.73 6.04
N SER A 151 -10.60 4.93 6.51
CA SER A 151 -9.89 5.14 7.78
C SER A 151 -10.60 6.17 8.65
N CYS A 152 -10.51 5.97 9.94
CA CYS A 152 -10.99 6.87 10.97
C CYS A 152 -9.81 7.30 11.84
N TYR A 153 -9.56 8.59 11.89
CA TYR A 153 -8.47 9.17 12.69
C TYR A 153 -9.05 10.01 13.81
N MET A 154 -8.56 9.76 15.02
CA MET A 154 -8.95 10.50 16.21
C MET A 154 -7.96 11.62 16.48
N PHE A 155 -8.48 12.78 16.86
CA PHE A 155 -7.70 13.94 17.26
C PHE A 155 -8.22 14.51 18.58
N VAL A 156 -7.30 14.93 19.43
CA VAL A 156 -7.58 15.62 20.70
C VAL A 156 -6.87 16.95 20.67
N ASN A 157 -7.62 18.05 20.87
CA ASN A 157 -7.08 19.41 20.82
C ASN A 157 -6.24 19.68 19.53
N GLY A 158 -6.74 19.22 18.39
CA GLY A 158 -6.08 19.38 17.08
C GLY A 158 -4.83 18.52 16.86
N LYS A 159 -4.49 17.64 17.81
CA LYS A 159 -3.35 16.70 17.69
C LYS A 159 -3.86 15.30 17.41
N PHE A 160 -3.18 14.61 16.49
CA PHE A 160 -3.44 13.20 16.21
C PHE A 160 -3.27 12.36 17.50
N ASP A 161 -4.22 11.48 17.73
CA ASP A 161 -4.26 10.58 18.87
C ASP A 161 -4.07 9.12 18.41
N GLU A 162 -5.04 8.58 17.67
CA GLU A 162 -4.99 7.19 17.22
C GLU A 162 -5.70 6.97 15.87
N VAL A 163 -5.49 5.78 15.29
CA VAL A 163 -6.26 5.26 14.16
C VAL A 163 -7.28 4.26 14.68
N ARG A 164 -8.54 4.40 14.24
CA ARG A 164 -9.58 3.42 14.51
C ARG A 164 -9.94 2.66 13.25
N HIS A 165 -9.92 1.34 13.32
CA HIS A 165 -10.21 0.47 12.18
C HIS A 165 -11.72 0.30 11.95
N ALA A 166 -12.54 0.50 12.97
CA ALA A 166 -13.98 0.47 12.85
C ALA A 166 -14.51 1.91 12.70
N VAL A 167 -15.00 2.22 11.52
CA VAL A 167 -15.78 3.44 11.29
C VAL A 167 -17.22 3.08 11.55
N PRO A 168 -17.94 3.78 12.47
CA PRO A 168 -19.38 3.59 12.58
C PRO A 168 -20.02 3.85 11.21
N GLU A 169 -20.77 2.89 10.70
CA GLU A 169 -21.50 3.07 9.43
C GLU A 169 -22.50 4.21 9.57
N ASN A 170 -23.03 4.37 10.77
CA ASN A 170 -23.95 5.42 11.16
C ASN A 170 -23.31 6.28 12.26
N LEU A 171 -22.80 7.45 11.88
CA LEU A 171 -22.17 8.39 12.80
C LEU A 171 -23.16 8.94 13.86
N GLU A 172 -24.47 8.90 13.58
CA GLU A 172 -25.52 9.31 14.51
C GLU A 172 -25.50 8.47 15.80
N GLU A 173 -24.99 7.23 15.73
CA GLU A 173 -24.88 6.35 16.90
C GLU A 173 -23.85 6.86 17.93
N ILE A 174 -22.91 7.69 17.52
CA ILE A 174 -21.88 8.27 18.42
C ILE A 174 -22.10 9.75 18.72
N THR A 175 -23.26 10.30 18.36
CA THR A 175 -23.62 11.70 18.65
C THR A 175 -22.50 12.67 18.25
N VAL A 176 -22.36 12.90 16.93
CA VAL A 176 -21.34 13.79 16.37
C VAL A 176 -21.98 14.94 15.61
N GLU A 177 -21.33 16.10 15.67
CA GLU A 177 -21.59 17.23 14.81
C GLU A 177 -20.59 17.23 13.65
N LYS A 178 -21.08 17.44 12.42
CA LYS A 178 -20.20 17.61 11.25
C LYS A 178 -19.59 19.01 11.26
N THR A 179 -18.28 19.09 11.45
CA THR A 179 -17.54 20.36 11.58
C THR A 179 -16.69 20.72 10.36
N GLY A 180 -16.58 19.81 9.37
CA GLY A 180 -15.84 20.03 8.13
C GLY A 180 -16.20 19.04 7.02
N LYS A 181 -15.46 19.05 5.92
CA LYS A 181 -15.69 18.13 4.79
C LYS A 181 -15.50 16.67 5.20
N LEU A 182 -14.46 16.39 5.97
CA LEU A 182 -14.09 15.06 6.47
C LEU A 182 -14.18 14.97 8.00
N TRP A 183 -14.48 16.07 8.68
CA TRP A 183 -14.36 16.23 10.11
C TRP A 183 -15.71 16.21 10.82
N TYR A 184 -15.68 15.60 12.00
CA TYR A 184 -16.77 15.52 12.94
C TYR A 184 -16.25 15.81 14.34
N THR A 185 -17.07 16.39 15.20
CA THR A 185 -16.77 16.59 16.63
C THR A 185 -17.75 15.78 17.46
N VAL A 186 -17.24 15.03 18.42
CA VAL A 186 -18.06 14.30 19.40
C VAL A 186 -18.70 15.30 20.35
N GLU A 187 -20.04 15.35 20.41
CA GLU A 187 -20.77 16.33 21.20
C GLU A 187 -20.71 16.02 22.70
N ARG A 188 -20.79 14.76 23.07
CA ARG A 188 -20.78 14.27 24.44
C ARG A 188 -20.17 12.89 24.55
N ASP A 189 -19.72 12.54 25.73
CA ASP A 189 -19.20 11.21 26.03
C ASP A 189 -20.18 10.12 25.60
N THR A 190 -19.74 9.18 24.83
CA THR A 190 -20.55 8.10 24.27
C THR A 190 -19.71 6.85 24.01
N SER A 191 -20.37 5.70 23.83
CA SER A 191 -19.71 4.44 23.46
C SER A 191 -20.40 3.84 22.23
N PHE A 192 -19.59 3.26 21.35
CA PHE A 192 -20.07 2.51 20.20
C PHE A 192 -19.29 1.19 20.10
N LYS A 193 -19.99 0.07 20.14
CA LYS A 193 -19.40 -1.26 20.26
C LYS A 193 -18.46 -1.34 21.48
N TYR A 194 -17.16 -1.50 21.25
CA TYR A 194 -16.14 -1.59 22.29
C TYR A 194 -15.32 -0.31 22.45
N ASP A 195 -15.63 0.73 21.65
CA ASP A 195 -14.91 1.98 21.64
C ASP A 195 -15.62 3.06 22.45
N TYR A 196 -14.84 3.82 23.20
CA TYR A 196 -15.30 4.99 23.93
C TYR A 196 -14.87 6.27 23.22
N TYR A 197 -15.79 7.21 23.09
CA TYR A 197 -15.61 8.52 22.46
C TYR A 197 -15.89 9.60 23.49
N LYS A 198 -14.94 10.50 23.69
CA LYS A 198 -15.05 11.59 24.64
C LYS A 198 -15.55 12.86 23.96
N GLY A 199 -16.44 13.59 24.62
CA GLY A 199 -16.93 14.88 24.16
C GLY A 199 -15.77 15.84 23.87
N GLY A 200 -15.84 16.55 22.73
CA GLY A 200 -14.79 17.42 22.22
C GLY A 200 -13.67 16.75 21.40
N GLN A 201 -13.63 15.43 21.34
CA GLN A 201 -12.74 14.76 20.40
C GLN A 201 -13.15 15.05 18.95
N GLN A 202 -12.17 15.20 18.07
CA GLN A 202 -12.42 15.36 16.65
C GLN A 202 -12.15 14.03 15.93
N ILE A 203 -13.03 13.70 15.00
CA ILE A 203 -12.96 12.49 14.18
C ILE A 203 -12.80 12.93 12.72
N LYS A 204 -11.74 12.44 12.07
CA LYS A 204 -11.58 12.57 10.62
C LYS A 204 -11.91 11.24 9.96
N ILE A 205 -12.90 11.23 9.06
CA ILE A 205 -13.28 10.03 8.32
C ILE A 205 -12.90 10.19 6.87
N GLU A 206 -12.03 9.30 6.42
CA GLU A 206 -11.58 9.22 5.03
C GLU A 206 -12.18 8.00 4.37
N ARG A 207 -12.88 8.22 3.27
CA ARG A 207 -13.50 7.17 2.44
C ARG A 207 -13.03 7.32 1.00
N VAL A 208 -12.84 6.18 0.35
CA VAL A 208 -12.52 6.13 -1.08
C VAL A 208 -13.77 5.69 -1.82
N SER A 209 -14.40 6.63 -2.55
CA SER A 209 -15.59 6.34 -3.34
C SER A 209 -15.23 5.68 -4.67
N ALA A 210 -16.17 4.93 -5.27
CA ALA A 210 -16.01 4.35 -6.59
C ALA A 210 -15.68 5.41 -7.67
N LYS A 211 -16.28 6.61 -7.57
CA LYS A 211 -15.97 7.72 -8.47
C LYS A 211 -14.50 8.17 -8.31
N LEU A 212 -14.02 8.33 -7.08
CA LEU A 212 -12.63 8.73 -6.81
C LEU A 212 -11.64 7.69 -7.35
N LEU A 213 -11.95 6.38 -7.19
CA LEU A 213 -11.15 5.30 -7.77
C LEU A 213 -11.13 5.35 -9.30
N LEU A 214 -12.28 5.57 -9.93
CA LEU A 214 -12.37 5.67 -11.38
C LEU A 214 -11.56 6.87 -11.92
N ASP A 215 -11.65 8.02 -11.27
CA ASP A 215 -10.92 9.22 -11.67
C ASP A 215 -9.40 9.04 -11.48
N ALA A 216 -8.99 8.38 -10.40
CA ALA A 216 -7.59 8.02 -10.16
C ALA A 216 -7.08 7.02 -11.21
N THR A 217 -7.86 5.97 -11.51
CA THR A 217 -7.52 4.98 -12.53
C THR A 217 -7.31 5.63 -13.90
N LYS A 218 -8.21 6.50 -14.34
CA LYS A 218 -8.06 7.24 -15.60
C LYS A 218 -6.77 8.06 -15.60
N MET A 219 -6.52 8.82 -14.52
CA MET A 219 -5.31 9.64 -14.42
C MET A 219 -4.04 8.78 -14.52
N ILE A 220 -4.02 7.60 -13.90
CA ILE A 220 -2.86 6.70 -13.94
C ILE A 220 -2.69 6.11 -15.33
N VAL A 221 -3.75 5.56 -15.93
CA VAL A 221 -3.72 4.97 -17.29
C VAL A 221 -3.27 5.99 -18.33
N ASP A 222 -3.68 7.25 -18.22
CA ASP A 222 -3.30 8.31 -19.15
C ASP A 222 -1.83 8.76 -19.01
N ASN A 223 -1.17 8.47 -17.89
CA ASN A 223 0.16 9.04 -17.57
C ASN A 223 1.23 8.00 -17.23
N VAL A 224 0.85 6.78 -16.88
CA VAL A 224 1.77 5.70 -16.52
C VAL A 224 1.74 4.63 -17.59
N VAL A 225 2.91 4.28 -18.13
CA VAL A 225 3.03 3.15 -19.06
C VAL A 225 2.82 1.85 -18.27
N LEU A 226 1.71 1.19 -18.52
CA LEU A 226 1.36 -0.09 -17.92
C LEU A 226 1.78 -1.25 -18.82
N ASP A 227 1.92 -2.44 -18.24
CA ASP A 227 2.14 -3.65 -19.01
C ASP A 227 0.91 -3.97 -19.88
N GLU A 228 1.05 -3.83 -21.21
CA GLU A 228 -0.03 -4.06 -22.17
C GLU A 228 -0.56 -5.49 -22.15
N THR A 229 0.24 -6.46 -21.70
CA THR A 229 -0.19 -7.87 -21.64
C THR A 229 -1.33 -8.09 -20.64
N LEU A 230 -1.39 -7.34 -19.56
CA LEU A 230 -2.48 -7.43 -18.56
C LEU A 230 -3.76 -6.74 -19.00
N LEU A 231 -3.66 -5.67 -19.78
CA LEU A 231 -4.82 -4.97 -20.33
C LEU A 231 -5.55 -5.82 -21.39
N SER A 232 -4.82 -6.58 -22.20
CA SER A 232 -5.41 -7.49 -23.18
C SER A 232 -6.13 -8.67 -22.53
N GLU A 233 -5.57 -9.29 -21.50
CA GLU A 233 -6.21 -10.40 -20.77
C GLU A 233 -7.47 -9.98 -20.00
N ALA A 234 -7.52 -8.74 -19.49
CA ALA A 234 -8.71 -8.20 -18.83
C ALA A 234 -9.82 -7.87 -19.83
N ALA A 235 -9.47 -7.39 -21.03
CA ALA A 235 -10.42 -7.08 -22.08
C ALA A 235 -11.03 -8.33 -22.74
N GLU A 236 -10.30 -9.46 -22.80
CA GLU A 236 -10.81 -10.73 -23.33
C GLU A 236 -11.75 -11.46 -22.35
N LYS A 237 -11.74 -11.10 -21.04
CA LYS A 237 -12.57 -11.72 -19.99
C LYS A 237 -13.79 -10.87 -19.59
N ALA A 238 -13.96 -9.69 -20.16
CA ALA A 238 -15.08 -8.77 -19.94
C ALA A 238 -16.13 -8.86 -21.03
#